data_521ca6388b1b2786c4bc073bf5e422de
#
_entry.id   521ca6388b1b2786c4bc073bf5e422de
#
_cell.length_a   1.000
_cell.length_b   1.000
_cell.length_c   1.000
_cell.angle_alpha   90.00
_cell.angle_beta   90.00
_cell.angle_gamma   90.00
#
_symmetry.space_group_name_H-M   'P 1'
#
loop_
_entity.id
_entity.type
_entity.pdbx_description
1 polymer ?
#
loop_
_entity_poly.entity_id
_entity_poly.type
_entity_poly.pdbx_seq_one_letter_code
_entity_poly.pdbx_strand_id
1 'polypeptide(L)'
;MKREIFAADFRDRVVHHLIAHRLVPLLEEKFIDDSYSTRKGKGTLYGIERVEEHIRLCSENYTRDCYILKIDIRSFFMKISKRRLYDLTEELLHERYGGNDLAILLYLLRETIFNRPEKNCIRKTPPQSWRGLPKDKSLFHSDGSCGLPIGNLTSQLLALNFLDGLDHLISEEWGVKHYGRYVDDMVLVHPSKET
;
A
#
# COMPACT_ATOMS: atom_id res chain seq x y z
N MET A 1 5.80 -7.37 16.68
CA MET A 1 6.97 -6.69 16.06
C MET A 1 6.89 -5.21 16.33
N LYS A 2 8.02 -4.53 16.67
CA LYS A 2 8.04 -3.07 16.87
C LYS A 2 7.96 -2.36 15.51
N ARG A 3 7.18 -1.27 15.45
CA ARG A 3 7.06 -0.41 14.26
C ARG A 3 7.19 1.05 14.68
N GLU A 4 7.80 1.84 13.83
CA GLU A 4 7.85 3.29 13.92
C GLU A 4 6.59 3.88 13.31
N ILE A 5 5.91 4.77 14.04
CA ILE A 5 4.67 5.39 13.58
C ILE A 5 4.86 6.91 13.65
N PHE A 6 4.62 7.58 12.54
CA PHE A 6 4.59 9.03 12.43
C PHE A 6 3.14 9.51 12.37
N ALA A 7 2.65 10.04 13.49
CA ALA A 7 1.34 10.68 13.52
C ALA A 7 1.48 12.13 13.07
N ALA A 8 0.90 12.47 11.95
CA ALA A 8 0.85 13.86 11.46
C ALA A 8 0.06 14.77 12.43
N ASP A 9 0.41 16.05 12.48
CA ASP A 9 -0.39 17.06 13.17
C ASP A 9 -1.80 17.16 12.59
N PHE A 10 -2.74 17.73 13.34
CA PHE A 10 -4.13 17.82 12.90
C PHE A 10 -4.29 18.56 11.57
N ARG A 11 -3.56 19.65 11.36
CA ARG A 11 -3.60 20.41 10.10
C ARG A 11 -3.10 19.60 8.93
N ASP A 12 -2.00 18.86 9.12
CA ASP A 12 -1.44 17.98 8.09
C ASP A 12 -2.38 16.82 7.79
N ARG A 13 -3.09 16.29 8.80
CA ARG A 13 -4.12 15.25 8.58
C ARG A 13 -5.26 15.75 7.70
N VAL A 14 -5.67 17.03 7.84
CA VAL A 14 -6.67 17.62 6.93
C VAL A 14 -6.16 17.60 5.48
N VAL A 15 -4.89 17.94 5.26
CA VAL A 15 -4.27 17.88 3.92
C VAL A 15 -4.21 16.44 3.41
N HIS A 16 -3.82 15.47 4.25
CA HIS A 16 -3.83 14.05 3.88
C HIS A 16 -5.24 13.58 3.47
N HIS A 17 -6.28 14.00 4.18
CA HIS A 17 -7.66 13.67 3.84
C HIS A 17 -8.11 14.35 2.55
N LEU A 18 -7.73 15.60 2.29
CA LEU A 18 -8.01 16.27 1.03
C LEU A 18 -7.41 15.52 -0.17
N ILE A 19 -6.12 15.17 -0.09
CA ILE A 19 -5.44 14.39 -1.13
C ILE A 19 -6.14 13.04 -1.33
N ALA A 20 -6.43 12.32 -0.24
CA ALA A 20 -7.13 11.04 -0.31
C ALA A 20 -8.52 11.16 -0.95
N HIS A 21 -9.28 12.19 -0.60
CA HIS A 21 -10.60 12.45 -1.18
C HIS A 21 -10.56 12.63 -2.70
N ARG A 22 -9.51 13.24 -3.23
CA ARG A 22 -9.32 13.41 -4.68
C ARG A 22 -8.79 12.15 -5.37
N LEU A 23 -7.92 11.39 -4.70
CA LEU A 23 -7.28 10.21 -5.30
C LEU A 23 -8.16 8.95 -5.24
N VAL A 24 -8.93 8.75 -4.17
CA VAL A 24 -9.70 7.51 -3.95
C VAL A 24 -10.61 7.17 -5.12
N PRO A 25 -11.43 8.08 -5.69
CA PRO A 25 -12.28 7.72 -6.82
C PRO A 25 -11.49 7.19 -8.02
N LEU A 26 -10.35 7.83 -8.35
CA LEU A 26 -9.50 7.45 -9.48
C LEU A 26 -8.81 6.10 -9.27
N LEU A 27 -8.39 5.84 -8.04
CA LEU A 27 -7.71 4.60 -7.67
C LEU A 27 -8.67 3.41 -7.56
N GLU A 28 -9.91 3.64 -7.08
CA GLU A 28 -10.93 2.59 -7.00
C GLU A 28 -11.33 2.05 -8.38
N GLU A 29 -11.31 2.90 -9.42
CA GLU A 29 -11.56 2.49 -10.80
C GLU A 29 -10.41 1.66 -11.39
N LYS A 30 -9.21 1.78 -10.81
CA LYS A 30 -7.98 1.14 -11.31
C LYS A 30 -7.67 -0.17 -10.60
N PHE A 31 -7.88 -0.23 -9.29
CA PHE A 31 -7.50 -1.36 -8.48
C PHE A 31 -8.25 -2.65 -8.82
N ILE A 32 -7.54 -3.77 -8.88
CA ILE A 32 -8.18 -5.08 -8.96
C ILE A 32 -9.15 -5.28 -7.77
N ASP A 33 -10.15 -6.14 -7.94
CA ASP A 33 -11.13 -6.39 -6.89
C ASP A 33 -10.50 -7.00 -5.63
N ASP A 34 -9.55 -7.88 -5.80
CA ASP A 34 -8.88 -8.62 -4.72
C ASP A 34 -7.68 -7.88 -4.08
N SER A 35 -7.67 -6.53 -4.12
CA SER A 35 -6.85 -5.66 -3.27
C SER A 35 -7.72 -5.15 -2.12
N TYR A 36 -7.39 -5.48 -0.85
CA TYR A 36 -8.35 -5.40 0.26
C TYR A 36 -8.13 -4.26 1.24
N SER A 37 -6.91 -3.75 1.36
CA SER A 37 -6.55 -2.76 2.38
C SER A 37 -7.03 -1.36 2.03
N THR A 38 -7.41 -0.57 3.05
CA THR A 38 -7.71 0.88 2.93
C THR A 38 -8.81 1.22 1.91
N ARG A 39 -9.66 0.27 1.56
CA ARG A 39 -10.78 0.43 0.63
C ARG A 39 -12.11 0.27 1.36
N LYS A 40 -13.12 1.09 0.97
CA LYS A 40 -14.45 1.05 1.57
C LYS A 40 -15.13 -0.30 1.28
N GLY A 41 -15.70 -0.92 2.32
CA GLY A 41 -16.37 -2.22 2.20
C GLY A 41 -15.42 -3.42 2.11
N LYS A 42 -14.11 -3.17 2.12
CA LYS A 42 -13.07 -4.20 2.16
C LYS A 42 -12.30 -4.13 3.50
N GLY A 43 -11.33 -4.94 3.69
CA GLY A 43 -10.54 -4.99 4.93
C GLY A 43 -10.11 -6.42 5.26
N THR A 44 -9.64 -6.64 6.47
CA THR A 44 -9.07 -7.94 6.87
C THR A 44 -10.10 -9.08 6.77
N LEU A 45 -11.32 -8.87 7.27
CA LEU A 45 -12.36 -9.91 7.23
C LEU A 45 -12.74 -10.25 5.79
N TYR A 46 -13.02 -9.24 4.97
CA TYR A 46 -13.32 -9.43 3.55
C TYR A 46 -12.18 -10.19 2.84
N GLY A 47 -10.92 -9.82 3.10
CA GLY A 47 -9.77 -10.52 2.51
C GLY A 47 -9.67 -12.00 2.94
N ILE A 48 -10.00 -12.33 4.19
CA ILE A 48 -10.04 -13.70 4.68
C ILE A 48 -11.14 -14.50 3.94
N GLU A 49 -12.33 -13.94 3.84
CA GLU A 49 -13.47 -14.58 3.12
C GLU A 49 -13.14 -14.79 1.63
N ARG A 50 -12.47 -13.83 0.99
CA ARG A 50 -12.03 -13.97 -0.40
C ARG A 50 -10.97 -15.05 -0.57
N VAL A 51 -9.98 -15.11 0.32
CA VAL A 51 -8.96 -16.17 0.27
C VAL A 51 -9.57 -17.55 0.50
N GLU A 52 -10.53 -17.67 1.42
CA GLU A 52 -11.29 -18.93 1.62
C GLU A 52 -12.05 -19.31 0.35
N GLU A 53 -12.71 -18.37 -0.32
CA GLU A 53 -13.38 -18.59 -1.60
C GLU A 53 -12.39 -19.05 -2.69
N HIS A 54 -11.23 -18.43 -2.80
CA HIS A 54 -10.18 -18.83 -3.73
C HIS A 54 -9.70 -20.27 -3.47
N ILE A 55 -9.51 -20.64 -2.21
CA ILE A 55 -9.15 -22.02 -1.84
C ILE A 55 -10.26 -22.98 -2.24
N ARG A 56 -11.50 -22.67 -1.90
CA ARG A 56 -12.67 -23.50 -2.21
C ARG A 56 -12.85 -23.72 -3.71
N LEU A 57 -12.69 -22.65 -4.51
CA LEU A 57 -12.80 -22.73 -5.98
C LEU A 57 -11.63 -23.53 -6.57
N CYS A 58 -10.40 -23.22 -6.16
CA CYS A 58 -9.20 -23.87 -6.67
C CYS A 58 -9.15 -25.38 -6.32
N SER A 59 -9.66 -25.76 -5.15
CA SER A 59 -9.72 -27.15 -4.67
C SER A 59 -10.99 -27.89 -5.09
N GLU A 60 -11.83 -27.32 -5.94
CA GLU A 60 -13.13 -27.89 -6.32
C GLU A 60 -13.97 -28.33 -5.11
N ASN A 61 -14.23 -27.39 -4.19
CA ASN A 61 -14.90 -27.62 -2.90
C ASN A 61 -14.15 -28.64 -2.01
N TYR A 62 -12.84 -28.49 -1.88
CA TYR A 62 -11.96 -29.33 -1.03
C TYR A 62 -11.87 -30.79 -1.45
N THR A 63 -12.16 -31.09 -2.72
CA THR A 63 -12.06 -32.47 -3.28
C THR A 63 -10.70 -32.73 -3.92
N ARG A 64 -9.93 -31.68 -4.22
CA ARG A 64 -8.58 -31.74 -4.80
C ARG A 64 -7.58 -30.95 -3.98
N ASP A 65 -6.32 -31.33 -4.08
CA ASP A 65 -5.23 -30.54 -3.52
C ASP A 65 -5.08 -29.20 -4.22
N CYS A 66 -4.81 -28.15 -3.44
CA CYS A 66 -4.36 -26.87 -3.92
C CYS A 66 -3.17 -26.37 -3.08
N TYR A 67 -2.37 -25.51 -3.67
CA TYR A 67 -1.17 -24.95 -3.04
C TYR A 67 -1.37 -23.48 -2.77
N ILE A 68 -0.97 -23.04 -1.58
CA ILE A 68 -1.08 -21.64 -1.14
C ILE A 68 0.32 -21.07 -0.99
N LEU A 69 0.61 -20.04 -1.77
CA LEU A 69 1.83 -19.27 -1.65
C LEU A 69 1.51 -17.93 -0.98
N LYS A 70 2.11 -17.70 0.18
CA LYS A 70 2.07 -16.40 0.86
C LYS A 70 3.40 -15.68 0.68
N ILE A 71 3.33 -14.43 0.20
CA ILE A 71 4.48 -13.56 -0.02
C ILE A 71 4.33 -12.30 0.83
N ASP A 72 5.41 -11.86 1.47
CA ASP A 72 5.51 -10.59 2.21
C ASP A 72 6.72 -9.80 1.69
N ILE A 73 6.53 -8.52 1.40
CA ILE A 73 7.62 -7.65 0.93
C ILE A 73 8.36 -7.08 2.13
N ARG A 74 9.58 -7.57 2.35
CA ARG A 74 10.39 -7.13 3.48
C ARG A 74 10.61 -5.62 3.49
N SER A 75 10.20 -5.00 4.60
CA SER A 75 10.38 -3.56 4.86
C SER A 75 9.76 -2.66 3.78
N PHE A 76 8.61 -3.09 3.22
CA PHE A 76 7.96 -2.47 2.06
C PHE A 76 7.88 -0.95 2.17
N PHE A 77 7.22 -0.42 3.22
CA PHE A 77 7.05 1.03 3.38
C PHE A 77 8.37 1.81 3.38
N MET A 78 9.44 1.22 3.90
CA MET A 78 10.76 1.87 3.94
C MET A 78 11.51 1.83 2.61
N LYS A 79 11.08 0.97 1.68
CA LYS A 79 11.72 0.75 0.38
C LYS A 79 10.99 1.37 -0.80
N ILE A 80 9.80 1.92 -0.59
CA ILE A 80 9.06 2.62 -1.65
C ILE A 80 9.89 3.81 -2.14
N SER A 81 10.28 3.80 -3.40
CA SER A 81 10.94 4.93 -4.06
C SER A 81 9.97 6.09 -4.15
N LYS A 82 10.31 7.21 -3.50
CA LYS A 82 9.47 8.42 -3.51
C LYS A 82 9.33 9.00 -4.91
N ARG A 83 10.40 8.97 -5.70
CA ARG A 83 10.38 9.46 -7.08
C ARG A 83 9.44 8.62 -7.93
N ARG A 84 9.61 7.29 -7.93
CA ARG A 84 8.73 6.40 -8.71
C ARG A 84 7.27 6.51 -8.28
N LEU A 85 7.01 6.61 -6.98
CA LEU A 85 5.67 6.78 -6.46
C LEU A 85 5.03 8.08 -6.92
N TYR A 86 5.79 9.18 -6.89
CA TYR A 86 5.33 10.48 -7.37
C TYR A 86 5.00 10.41 -8.86
N ASP A 87 5.91 9.90 -9.69
CA ASP A 87 5.73 9.79 -11.13
C ASP A 87 4.48 8.99 -11.49
N LEU A 88 4.27 7.82 -10.86
CA LEU A 88 3.06 7.00 -11.06
C LEU A 88 1.76 7.72 -10.67
N THR A 89 1.80 8.52 -9.60
CA THR A 89 0.60 9.21 -9.12
C THR A 89 0.34 10.48 -9.93
N GLU A 90 1.39 11.18 -10.35
CA GLU A 90 1.32 12.34 -11.24
C GLU A 90 0.73 11.95 -12.59
N GLU A 91 1.20 10.84 -13.19
CA GLU A 91 0.68 10.28 -14.45
C GLU A 91 -0.82 9.98 -14.34
N LEU A 92 -1.24 9.27 -13.29
CA LEU A 92 -2.66 9.00 -13.02
C LEU A 92 -3.49 10.28 -12.93
N LEU A 93 -2.99 11.31 -12.24
CA LEU A 93 -3.69 12.58 -12.10
C LEU A 93 -3.80 13.33 -13.43
N HIS A 94 -2.75 13.34 -14.24
CA HIS A 94 -2.81 13.96 -15.57
C HIS A 94 -3.78 13.25 -16.52
N GLU A 95 -3.86 11.93 -16.44
CA GLU A 95 -4.73 11.15 -17.30
C GLU A 95 -6.21 11.20 -16.91
N ARG A 96 -6.52 11.23 -15.60
CA ARG A 96 -7.88 10.97 -15.12
C ARG A 96 -8.48 12.07 -14.26
N TYR A 97 -7.71 13.04 -13.76
CA TYR A 97 -8.25 14.06 -12.88
C TYR A 97 -8.84 15.23 -13.67
N GLY A 98 -10.16 15.39 -13.62
CA GLY A 98 -10.89 16.49 -14.30
C GLY A 98 -11.11 17.76 -13.48
N GLY A 99 -10.50 17.88 -12.29
CA GLY A 99 -10.69 19.04 -11.42
C GLY A 99 -9.82 20.24 -11.82
N ASN A 100 -10.29 21.46 -11.53
CA ASN A 100 -9.56 22.70 -11.84
C ASN A 100 -8.39 22.97 -10.88
N ASP A 101 -8.24 22.19 -9.83
CA ASP A 101 -7.23 22.31 -8.77
C ASP A 101 -6.05 21.33 -8.92
N LEU A 102 -5.84 20.76 -10.13
CA LEU A 102 -4.75 19.81 -10.41
C LEU A 102 -3.38 20.32 -9.98
N ALA A 103 -3.04 21.56 -10.30
CA ALA A 103 -1.73 22.13 -9.94
C ALA A 103 -1.52 22.18 -8.40
N ILE A 104 -2.57 22.51 -7.65
CA ILE A 104 -2.53 22.52 -6.18
C ILE A 104 -2.41 21.09 -5.66
N LEU A 105 -3.16 20.17 -6.23
CA LEU A 105 -3.12 18.76 -5.83
C LEU A 105 -1.75 18.13 -6.06
N LEU A 106 -1.11 18.40 -7.20
CA LEU A 106 0.25 17.95 -7.52
C LEU A 106 1.29 18.55 -6.54
N TYR A 107 1.15 19.84 -6.21
CA TYR A 107 2.00 20.48 -5.22
C TYR A 107 1.87 19.79 -3.84
N LEU A 108 0.63 19.61 -3.36
CA LEU A 108 0.38 18.95 -2.06
C LEU A 108 0.86 17.48 -2.05
N LEU A 109 0.66 16.76 -3.15
CA LEU A 109 1.16 15.41 -3.32
C LEU A 109 2.68 15.35 -3.22
N ARG A 110 3.38 16.25 -3.91
CA ARG A 110 4.82 16.36 -3.88
C ARG A 110 5.34 16.62 -2.46
N GLU A 111 4.79 17.65 -1.79
CA GLU A 111 5.15 17.98 -0.42
C GLU A 111 4.91 16.81 0.54
N THR A 112 3.82 16.05 0.34
CA THR A 112 3.48 14.88 1.16
C THR A 112 4.44 13.72 0.94
N ILE A 113 4.76 13.38 -0.31
CA ILE A 113 5.62 12.23 -0.64
C ILE A 113 7.07 12.50 -0.26
N PHE A 114 7.57 13.70 -0.55
CA PHE A 114 8.97 14.06 -0.29
C PHE A 114 9.22 14.57 1.12
N ASN A 115 8.18 14.71 1.95
CA ASN A 115 8.33 15.05 3.37
C ASN A 115 9.31 14.10 4.07
N ARG A 116 10.05 14.65 5.03
CA ARG A 116 11.02 13.93 5.86
C ARG A 116 10.70 14.13 7.34
N PRO A 117 9.63 13.48 7.85
CA PRO A 117 9.17 13.71 9.21
C PRO A 117 10.22 13.32 10.27
N GLU A 118 11.13 12.42 9.95
CA GLU A 118 12.22 12.04 10.83
C GLU A 118 13.17 13.19 11.20
N LYS A 119 13.18 14.29 10.40
CA LYS A 119 14.01 15.45 10.64
C LYS A 119 13.42 16.47 11.62
N ASN A 120 12.08 16.49 11.74
CA ASN A 120 11.38 17.54 12.52
C ASN A 120 10.27 16.99 13.42
N CYS A 121 10.23 15.68 13.70
CA CYS A 121 9.22 15.10 14.58
C CYS A 121 9.57 15.24 16.07
N ILE A 122 8.51 15.25 16.89
CA ILE A 122 8.63 15.14 18.34
C ILE A 122 8.51 13.66 18.72
N ARG A 123 9.56 13.08 19.33
CA ARG A 123 9.51 11.71 19.84
C ARG A 123 8.72 11.64 21.13
N LYS A 124 7.55 11.01 21.08
CA LYS A 124 6.65 10.89 22.24
C LYS A 124 6.94 9.69 23.14
N THR A 125 7.67 8.68 22.61
CA THR A 125 8.01 7.47 23.37
C THR A 125 9.42 7.52 23.94
N PRO A 126 9.64 6.91 25.13
CA PRO A 126 10.96 6.88 25.75
C PRO A 126 12.01 6.18 24.86
N PRO A 127 13.31 6.56 24.95
CA PRO A 127 14.38 5.96 24.13
C PRO A 127 14.46 4.43 24.25
N GLN A 128 14.13 3.87 25.43
CA GLN A 128 14.13 2.43 25.68
C GLN A 128 13.13 1.68 24.78
N SER A 129 12.02 2.32 24.41
CA SER A 129 11.01 1.73 23.53
C SER A 129 11.52 1.48 22.11
N TRP A 130 12.58 2.20 21.71
CA TRP A 130 13.19 2.13 20.38
C TRP A 130 14.25 1.03 20.25
N ARG A 131 14.71 0.48 21.40
CA ARG A 131 15.67 -0.63 21.39
C ARG A 131 15.11 -1.85 20.66
N GLY A 132 15.89 -2.41 19.73
CA GLY A 132 15.49 -3.56 18.92
C GLY A 132 14.57 -3.25 17.74
N LEU A 133 14.33 -1.98 17.40
CA LEU A 133 13.76 -1.60 16.10
C LEU A 133 14.83 -1.83 15.02
N PRO A 134 14.56 -2.68 14.00
CA PRO A 134 15.52 -2.91 12.93
C PRO A 134 15.75 -1.61 12.12
N LYS A 135 16.99 -1.37 11.71
CA LYS A 135 17.36 -0.17 10.95
C LYS A 135 16.62 -0.07 9.60
N ASP A 136 16.40 -1.21 8.95
CA ASP A 136 15.67 -1.32 7.69
C ASP A 136 14.15 -1.11 7.83
N LYS A 137 13.66 -0.86 9.06
CA LYS A 137 12.25 -0.57 9.38
C LYS A 137 12.07 0.81 10.02
N SER A 138 13.02 1.71 9.81
CA SER A 138 13.02 3.06 10.39
C SER A 138 13.44 4.11 9.39
N LEU A 139 12.64 5.18 9.25
CA LEU A 139 12.96 6.34 8.42
C LEU A 139 14.18 7.12 8.93
N PHE A 140 14.52 7.03 10.22
CA PHE A 140 15.73 7.67 10.75
C PHE A 140 17.04 7.10 10.16
N HIS A 141 16.95 5.97 9.47
CA HIS A 141 18.08 5.34 8.78
C HIS A 141 17.95 5.37 7.25
N SER A 142 16.92 6.04 6.71
CA SER A 142 16.75 6.27 5.28
C SER A 142 17.60 7.45 4.80
N ASP A 143 18.08 7.39 3.56
CA ASP A 143 18.73 8.52 2.87
C ASP A 143 17.73 9.61 2.44
N GLY A 144 16.43 9.27 2.48
CA GLY A 144 15.32 10.15 2.11
C GLY A 144 14.84 9.99 0.67
N SER A 145 15.51 9.20 -0.16
CA SER A 145 15.04 8.87 -1.52
C SER A 145 13.92 7.85 -1.50
N CYS A 146 13.90 7.01 -0.47
CA CYS A 146 12.90 5.99 -0.23
C CYS A 146 12.22 6.17 1.12
N GLY A 147 11.06 5.53 1.25
CA GLY A 147 10.35 5.36 2.50
C GLY A 147 9.15 6.30 2.68
N LEU A 148 8.03 5.71 3.09
CA LEU A 148 6.83 6.43 3.49
C LEU A 148 6.59 6.30 4.99
N PRO A 149 6.16 7.38 5.67
CA PRO A 149 5.84 7.33 7.09
C PRO A 149 4.60 6.47 7.35
N ILE A 150 4.74 5.47 8.22
CA ILE A 150 3.60 4.66 8.66
C ILE A 150 2.78 5.48 9.66
N GLY A 151 1.45 5.55 9.46
CA GLY A 151 0.52 6.24 10.35
C GLY A 151 -0.32 7.31 9.66
N ASN A 152 -0.06 7.61 8.40
CA ASN A 152 -0.84 8.57 7.60
C ASN A 152 -1.70 7.86 6.55
N LEU A 153 -2.91 8.38 6.32
CA LEU A 153 -3.85 7.83 5.33
C LEU A 153 -3.26 7.81 3.91
N THR A 154 -2.60 8.91 3.50
CA THR A 154 -1.99 8.99 2.17
C THR A 154 -0.88 7.96 1.98
N SER A 155 -0.08 7.65 3.01
CA SER A 155 0.95 6.63 2.91
C SER A 155 0.37 5.25 2.59
N GLN A 156 -0.77 4.91 3.20
CA GLN A 156 -1.47 3.64 2.93
C GLN A 156 -2.03 3.62 1.50
N LEU A 157 -2.72 4.68 1.10
CA LEU A 157 -3.34 4.78 -0.22
C LEU A 157 -2.29 4.77 -1.34
N LEU A 158 -1.22 5.54 -1.18
CA LEU A 158 -0.13 5.61 -2.14
C LEU A 158 0.67 4.29 -2.23
N ALA A 159 0.79 3.57 -1.12
CA ALA A 159 1.40 2.24 -1.11
C ALA A 159 0.57 1.23 -1.94
N LEU A 160 -0.76 1.33 -1.91
CA LEU A 160 -1.63 0.51 -2.78
C LEU A 160 -1.41 0.86 -4.27
N ASN A 161 -1.37 2.15 -4.60
CA ASN A 161 -1.09 2.60 -5.97
C ASN A 161 0.29 2.14 -6.47
N PHE A 162 1.29 2.10 -5.58
CA PHE A 162 2.64 1.65 -5.94
C PHE A 162 2.70 0.19 -6.38
N LEU A 163 1.88 -0.67 -5.79
CA LEU A 163 1.83 -2.12 -6.10
C LEU A 163 0.73 -2.50 -7.11
N ASP A 164 -0.10 -1.56 -7.53
CA ASP A 164 -1.20 -1.84 -8.43
C ASP A 164 -0.75 -2.47 -9.77
N GLY A 165 0.34 -1.97 -10.36
CA GLY A 165 0.91 -2.58 -11.56
C GLY A 165 1.38 -4.02 -11.37
N LEU A 166 1.81 -4.39 -10.14
CA LEU A 166 2.14 -5.77 -9.81
C LEU A 166 0.87 -6.63 -9.68
N ASP A 167 -0.22 -6.07 -9.16
CA ASP A 167 -1.50 -6.78 -9.08
C ASP A 167 -2.01 -7.15 -10.48
N HIS A 168 -1.97 -6.22 -11.43
CA HIS A 168 -2.35 -6.47 -12.82
C HIS A 168 -1.41 -7.46 -13.51
N LEU A 169 -0.11 -7.35 -13.29
CA LEU A 169 0.87 -8.30 -13.82
C LEU A 169 0.55 -9.74 -13.37
N ILE A 170 0.29 -9.93 -12.07
CA ILE A 170 0.01 -11.26 -11.51
C ILE A 170 -1.34 -11.79 -11.97
N SER A 171 -2.40 -10.97 -11.90
CA SER A 171 -3.77 -11.43 -12.16
C SER A 171 -4.09 -11.54 -13.66
N GLU A 172 -3.60 -10.62 -14.47
CA GLU A 172 -3.95 -10.51 -15.89
C GLU A 172 -2.88 -11.11 -16.79
N GLU A 173 -1.61 -10.67 -16.68
CA GLU A 173 -0.55 -11.14 -17.60
C GLU A 173 -0.09 -12.55 -17.27
N TRP A 174 0.12 -12.86 -15.98
CA TRP A 174 0.47 -14.23 -15.55
C TRP A 174 -0.74 -15.13 -15.42
N GLY A 175 -1.96 -14.57 -15.45
CA GLY A 175 -3.21 -15.32 -15.42
C GLY A 175 -3.49 -16.05 -14.11
N VAL A 176 -2.92 -15.58 -12.98
CA VAL A 176 -3.17 -16.18 -11.65
C VAL A 176 -4.56 -15.79 -11.17
N LYS A 177 -5.52 -16.68 -11.36
CA LYS A 177 -6.96 -16.45 -11.09
C LYS A 177 -7.28 -16.25 -9.61
N HIS A 178 -6.53 -16.90 -8.74
CA HIS A 178 -6.78 -16.89 -7.30
C HIS A 178 -5.65 -16.14 -6.59
N TYR A 179 -5.63 -14.85 -6.78
CA TYR A 179 -4.68 -13.89 -6.20
C TYR A 179 -5.41 -12.88 -5.34
N GLY A 180 -4.81 -12.49 -4.23
CA GLY A 180 -5.32 -11.40 -3.42
C GLY A 180 -4.20 -10.73 -2.60
N ARG A 181 -4.38 -9.44 -2.30
CA ARG A 181 -3.38 -8.64 -1.59
C ARG A 181 -3.97 -7.80 -0.45
N TYR A 182 -3.30 -7.85 0.69
CA TYR A 182 -3.54 -6.95 1.82
C TYR A 182 -2.26 -6.15 2.12
N VAL A 183 -2.18 -4.92 1.63
CA VAL A 183 -0.99 -4.04 1.65
C VAL A 183 0.19 -4.70 0.93
N ASP A 184 1.16 -5.26 1.66
CA ASP A 184 2.36 -5.97 1.22
C ASP A 184 2.27 -7.50 1.38
N ASP A 185 1.24 -7.98 2.06
CA ASP A 185 0.92 -9.42 2.14
C ASP A 185 0.14 -9.86 0.90
N MET A 186 0.70 -10.78 0.12
CA MET A 186 0.08 -11.36 -1.08
C MET A 186 -0.20 -12.84 -0.86
N VAL A 187 -1.31 -13.31 -1.37
CA VAL A 187 -1.72 -14.72 -1.32
C VAL A 187 -2.07 -15.17 -2.74
N LEU A 188 -1.45 -16.25 -3.18
CA LEU A 188 -1.73 -16.91 -4.44
C LEU A 188 -2.19 -18.33 -4.13
N VAL A 189 -3.25 -18.80 -4.77
CA VAL A 189 -3.76 -20.18 -4.65
C VAL A 189 -3.74 -20.81 -6.03
N HIS A 190 -3.10 -21.98 -6.16
CA HIS A 190 -2.91 -22.64 -7.45
C HIS A 190 -3.06 -24.15 -7.34
N PRO A 191 -3.62 -24.85 -8.36
CA PRO A 191 -3.76 -26.30 -8.32
C PRO A 191 -2.43 -27.05 -8.49
N SER A 192 -1.38 -26.42 -9.00
CA SER A 192 -0.04 -26.99 -9.15
C SER A 192 0.99 -26.25 -8.30
N LYS A 193 1.98 -26.97 -7.78
CA LYS A 193 3.13 -26.42 -7.07
C LYS A 193 4.24 -25.91 -8.00
N GLU A 194 4.21 -26.32 -9.26
CA GLU A 194 5.28 -26.11 -10.25
C GLU A 194 5.00 -24.94 -11.21
N THR A 195 4.15 -24.00 -10.82
CA THR A 195 3.75 -22.87 -11.68
C THR A 195 4.54 -21.63 -11.34
#